data_ac3ff54c34c36ad610c8aa8cd9bee8c0
#
_entry.id   ac3ff54c34c36ad610c8aa8cd9bee8c0
#
_cell.length_a   1.000
_cell.length_b   1.000
_cell.length_c   1.000
_cell.angle_alpha   90.00
_cell.angle_beta   90.00
_cell.angle_gamma   90.00
#
_symmetry.space_group_name_H-M   'P 1'
#
loop_
_entity.id
_entity.type
_entity.pdbx_description
1 polymer ?
#
loop_
_entity_poly.entity_id
_entity_poly.type
_entity_poly.pdbx_seq_one_letter_code
_entity_poly.pdbx_strand_id
1 'polypeptide(L)'
;MRTGKTTLSRLLRDIIPQTFIIHLDDFYLPDVQIPLKEGVQDWDCLESLNIPDFHAALSYVKSHGTSPPDLISKENQNAVGEHGVDPVFIESCKERVKKLMADKSWNIPIAIIDGFLLFSNPIANIRALFDIKLFLRTSYTTTKARREARSGYVTLEGFWQDPPGYVDQIVWPNYVKNHAFLFEGKDVHGKMDKGVCREIGILGMPDEAQGNMTKCLEWAVEALEKFIEGDSSQHNNGQKYLG
;
A
#
# COMPACT_ATOMS: atom_id res chain seq x y z
N MET A 1 -4.19 -8.29 -3.62
CA MET A 1 -5.16 -7.60 -4.51
C MET A 1 -4.43 -6.75 -5.56
N ARG A 2 -4.70 -6.90 -6.87
CA ARG A 2 -3.99 -6.16 -7.94
C ARG A 2 -4.61 -4.78 -8.21
N THR A 3 -4.47 -3.85 -7.27
CA THR A 3 -4.97 -2.47 -7.39
C THR A 3 -3.99 -1.52 -8.10
N GLY A 4 -2.77 -1.97 -8.38
CA GLY A 4 -1.69 -1.12 -8.89
C GLY A 4 -0.79 -0.55 -7.79
N LYS A 5 -0.90 -1.01 -6.55
CA LYS A 5 -0.10 -0.55 -5.40
C LYS A 5 1.41 -0.60 -5.68
N THR A 6 1.93 -1.78 -5.99
CA THR A 6 3.36 -1.99 -6.23
C THR A 6 3.88 -1.16 -7.41
N THR A 7 3.05 -0.99 -8.46
CA THR A 7 3.39 -0.09 -9.58
C THR A 7 3.51 1.35 -9.10
N LEU A 8 2.52 1.84 -8.33
CA LEU A 8 2.55 3.19 -7.76
C LEU A 8 3.74 3.37 -6.80
N SER A 9 3.98 2.40 -5.92
CA SER A 9 5.09 2.45 -4.97
C SER A 9 6.45 2.56 -5.68
N ARG A 10 6.65 1.82 -6.77
CA ARG A 10 7.88 1.92 -7.57
C ARG A 10 8.00 3.26 -8.29
N LEU A 11 6.92 3.78 -8.88
CA LEU A 11 6.91 5.11 -9.48
C LEU A 11 7.23 6.21 -8.45
N LEU A 12 6.64 6.14 -7.28
CA LEU A 12 6.91 7.10 -6.20
C LEU A 12 8.37 7.00 -5.71
N ARG A 13 8.92 5.80 -5.54
CA ARG A 13 10.34 5.60 -5.19
C ARG A 13 11.28 6.26 -6.21
N ASP A 14 10.95 6.13 -7.50
CA ASP A 14 11.80 6.66 -8.58
C ASP A 14 11.68 8.19 -8.72
N ILE A 15 10.60 8.77 -8.24
CA ILE A 15 10.32 10.22 -8.22
C ILE A 15 10.89 10.90 -6.98
N ILE A 16 10.74 10.29 -5.80
CA ILE A 16 11.04 10.91 -4.51
C ILE A 16 12.48 10.59 -4.09
N PRO A 17 13.33 11.62 -3.84
CA PRO A 17 14.69 11.40 -3.34
C PRO A 17 14.72 10.66 -2.00
N GLN A 18 15.79 9.88 -1.77
CA GLN A 18 16.03 9.17 -0.51
C GLN A 18 14.85 8.28 -0.07
N THR A 19 14.25 7.56 -1.03
CA THR A 19 13.07 6.74 -0.79
C THR A 19 13.38 5.26 -0.98
N PHE A 20 12.80 4.44 -0.11
CA PHE A 20 12.84 2.97 -0.21
C PHE A 20 11.45 2.39 0.04
N ILE A 21 11.27 1.12 -0.36
CA ILE A 21 9.99 0.42 -0.21
C ILE A 21 10.16 -0.74 0.77
N ILE A 22 9.18 -0.93 1.65
CA ILE A 22 8.98 -2.15 2.42
C ILE A 22 7.67 -2.78 1.96
N HIS A 23 7.75 -4.03 1.53
CA HIS A 23 6.59 -4.78 1.09
C HIS A 23 6.05 -5.64 2.22
N LEU A 24 4.76 -5.55 2.51
CA LEU A 24 4.10 -6.43 3.47
C LEU A 24 4.22 -7.91 3.05
N ASP A 25 4.30 -8.13 1.75
CA ASP A 25 4.42 -9.48 1.16
C ASP A 25 5.76 -10.16 1.51
N ASP A 26 6.79 -9.42 1.97
CA ASP A 26 8.02 -9.99 2.50
C ASP A 26 7.86 -10.57 3.93
N PHE A 27 6.70 -10.41 4.55
CA PHE A 27 6.40 -10.87 5.90
C PHE A 27 5.37 -12.01 5.94
N TYR A 28 5.18 -12.73 4.85
CA TYR A 28 4.38 -13.96 4.90
C TYR A 28 4.99 -15.00 5.81
N LEU A 29 4.14 -15.76 6.50
CA LEU A 29 4.56 -16.95 7.21
C LEU A 29 5.02 -18.05 6.23
N PRO A 30 5.81 -19.04 6.68
CA PRO A 30 6.13 -20.23 5.87
C PRO A 30 4.86 -20.92 5.35
N ASP A 31 4.95 -21.51 4.15
CA ASP A 31 3.83 -22.14 3.44
C ASP A 31 3.01 -23.09 4.33
N VAL A 32 3.70 -23.86 5.20
CA VAL A 32 3.07 -24.82 6.13
C VAL A 32 2.25 -24.17 7.24
N GLN A 33 2.45 -22.86 7.49
CA GLN A 33 1.75 -22.08 8.52
C GLN A 33 0.62 -21.23 7.94
N ILE A 34 0.48 -21.18 6.61
CA ILE A 34 -0.59 -20.43 5.96
C ILE A 34 -1.94 -21.08 6.32
N PRO A 35 -2.90 -20.31 6.83
CA PRO A 35 -4.22 -20.84 7.20
C PRO A 35 -4.93 -21.49 6.02
N LEU A 36 -5.69 -22.53 6.31
CA LEU A 36 -6.57 -23.15 5.31
C LEU A 36 -8.00 -22.64 5.47
N LYS A 37 -8.61 -22.26 4.37
CA LYS A 37 -10.03 -21.96 4.27
C LYS A 37 -10.65 -22.90 3.24
N GLU A 38 -11.55 -23.76 3.69
CA GLU A 38 -12.18 -24.78 2.83
C GLU A 38 -11.16 -25.66 2.09
N GLY A 39 -10.02 -25.96 2.74
CA GLY A 39 -8.96 -26.80 2.18
C GLY A 39 -7.98 -26.07 1.26
N VAL A 40 -8.14 -24.76 1.04
CA VAL A 40 -7.25 -23.91 0.22
C VAL A 40 -6.47 -22.96 1.13
N GLN A 41 -5.18 -22.77 0.87
CA GLN A 41 -4.36 -21.81 1.61
C GLN A 41 -4.87 -20.37 1.41
N ASP A 42 -5.11 -19.67 2.53
CA ASP A 42 -5.58 -18.28 2.54
C ASP A 42 -4.39 -17.32 2.69
N TRP A 43 -3.82 -16.91 1.57
CA TRP A 43 -2.74 -15.92 1.51
C TRP A 43 -3.22 -14.47 1.64
N ASP A 44 -4.53 -14.23 1.60
CA ASP A 44 -5.10 -12.89 1.58
C ASP A 44 -5.72 -12.49 2.94
N CYS A 45 -5.29 -13.11 4.05
CA CYS A 45 -5.71 -12.80 5.42
C CYS A 45 -4.55 -12.29 6.30
N LEU A 46 -4.87 -11.69 7.46
CA LEU A 46 -3.83 -11.21 8.39
C LEU A 46 -3.08 -12.37 9.06
N GLU A 47 -3.75 -13.48 9.24
CA GLU A 47 -3.23 -14.69 9.87
C GLU A 47 -2.15 -15.40 9.03
N SER A 48 -2.02 -15.03 7.74
CA SER A 48 -0.94 -15.50 6.86
C SER A 48 0.36 -14.68 6.99
N LEU A 49 0.35 -13.62 7.80
CA LEU A 49 1.43 -12.65 7.91
C LEU A 49 2.09 -12.67 9.29
N ASN A 50 3.41 -12.55 9.33
CA ASN A 50 4.17 -12.31 10.56
C ASN A 50 4.05 -10.82 10.97
N ILE A 51 2.91 -10.49 11.54
CA ILE A 51 2.59 -9.13 11.98
C ILE A 51 3.58 -8.59 13.05
N PRO A 52 4.07 -9.40 14.01
CA PRO A 52 5.10 -8.97 14.95
C PRO A 52 6.39 -8.50 14.25
N ASP A 53 6.93 -9.27 13.30
CA ASP A 53 8.15 -8.93 12.58
C ASP A 53 7.93 -7.71 11.68
N PHE A 54 6.77 -7.62 11.04
CA PHE A 54 6.40 -6.42 10.27
C PHE A 54 6.36 -5.17 11.15
N HIS A 55 5.75 -5.25 12.34
CA HIS A 55 5.73 -4.15 13.29
C HIS A 55 7.15 -3.77 13.76
N ALA A 56 8.01 -4.75 14.03
CA ALA A 56 9.40 -4.52 14.41
C ALA A 56 10.17 -3.82 13.30
N ALA A 57 10.00 -4.23 12.03
CA ALA A 57 10.59 -3.58 10.88
C ALA A 57 10.16 -2.12 10.73
N LEU A 58 8.87 -1.82 10.89
CA LEU A 58 8.37 -0.44 10.84
C LEU A 58 8.90 0.42 12.00
N SER A 59 9.01 -0.17 13.19
CA SER A 59 9.58 0.51 14.36
C SER A 59 11.07 0.83 14.15
N TYR A 60 11.81 -0.10 13.51
CA TYR A 60 13.20 0.14 13.11
C TYR A 60 13.30 1.31 12.13
N VAL A 61 12.44 1.33 11.09
CA VAL A 61 12.38 2.44 10.12
C VAL A 61 12.14 3.77 10.80
N LYS A 62 11.17 3.84 11.73
CA LYS A 62 10.86 5.09 12.46
C LYS A 62 12.05 5.59 13.28
N SER A 63 12.85 4.69 13.85
CA SER A 63 13.98 5.06 14.72
C SER A 63 15.29 5.32 13.96
N HIS A 64 15.50 4.70 12.78
CA HIS A 64 16.77 4.76 12.05
C HIS A 64 16.67 5.45 10.68
N GLY A 65 15.48 5.65 10.13
CA GLY A 65 15.29 6.27 8.81
C GLY A 65 15.75 5.39 7.63
N THR A 66 16.01 4.11 7.86
CA THR A 66 16.48 3.15 6.84
C THR A 66 15.76 1.83 6.95
N SER A 67 15.79 1.02 5.87
CA SER A 67 15.34 -0.37 5.93
C SER A 67 16.17 -1.18 6.93
N PRO A 68 15.57 -2.13 7.67
CA PRO A 68 16.33 -3.10 8.46
C PRO A 68 17.39 -3.79 7.61
N PRO A 69 18.64 -3.96 8.10
CA PRO A 69 19.76 -4.48 7.31
C PRO A 69 19.54 -5.94 6.86
N ASP A 70 18.80 -6.72 7.64
CA ASP A 70 18.54 -8.13 7.36
C ASP A 70 17.25 -8.37 6.55
N LEU A 71 16.52 -7.30 6.20
CA LEU A 71 15.30 -7.41 5.40
C LEU A 71 15.65 -7.53 3.92
N ILE A 72 15.49 -8.74 3.38
CA ILE A 72 15.71 -9.03 1.96
C ILE A 72 14.36 -9.15 1.27
N SER A 73 14.05 -8.20 0.39
CA SER A 73 12.79 -8.23 -0.37
C SER A 73 12.92 -9.14 -1.59
N LYS A 74 11.92 -10.02 -1.77
CA LYS A 74 11.73 -10.83 -2.98
C LYS A 74 10.76 -10.19 -3.98
N GLU A 75 10.06 -9.12 -3.59
CA GLU A 75 9.10 -8.43 -4.46
C GLU A 75 9.70 -7.88 -5.75
N ASN A 76 11.00 -7.57 -5.76
CA ASN A 76 11.70 -7.15 -6.97
C ASN A 76 11.77 -8.26 -8.04
N GLN A 77 11.57 -9.52 -7.69
CA GLN A 77 11.51 -10.66 -8.60
C GLN A 77 10.13 -10.80 -9.27
N ASN A 78 9.10 -10.17 -8.70
CA ASN A 78 7.77 -10.17 -9.28
C ASN A 78 7.65 -9.13 -10.39
N ALA A 79 7.19 -9.58 -11.57
CA ALA A 79 6.99 -8.71 -12.71
C ALA A 79 5.90 -7.66 -12.43
N VAL A 80 6.20 -6.41 -12.70
CA VAL A 80 5.23 -5.32 -12.75
C VAL A 80 4.91 -5.09 -14.22
N GLY A 81 3.62 -5.11 -14.56
CA GLY A 81 3.17 -4.79 -15.91
C GLY A 81 3.48 -3.33 -16.26
N GLU A 82 3.39 -3.03 -17.55
CA GLU A 82 3.53 -1.65 -18.05
C GLU A 82 2.57 -0.72 -17.30
N HIS A 83 3.08 0.43 -16.86
CA HIS A 83 2.28 1.40 -16.08
C HIS A 83 1.53 2.41 -16.96
N GLY A 84 1.94 2.57 -18.24
CA GLY A 84 1.28 3.46 -19.21
C GLY A 84 1.36 4.95 -18.86
N VAL A 85 2.24 5.35 -17.93
CA VAL A 85 2.47 6.76 -17.57
C VAL A 85 3.53 7.34 -18.50
N ASP A 86 3.25 8.52 -19.05
CA ASP A 86 4.19 9.23 -19.91
C ASP A 86 5.50 9.57 -19.15
N PRO A 87 6.68 9.22 -19.66
CA PRO A 87 7.96 9.57 -19.06
C PRO A 87 8.13 11.08 -18.79
N VAL A 88 7.59 11.94 -19.66
CA VAL A 88 7.63 13.40 -19.46
C VAL A 88 6.83 13.80 -18.24
N PHE A 89 5.68 13.15 -17.99
CA PHE A 89 4.89 13.38 -16.77
C PHE A 89 5.62 12.91 -15.53
N ILE A 90 6.26 11.74 -15.57
CA ILE A 90 7.07 11.23 -14.44
C ILE A 90 8.19 12.22 -14.09
N GLU A 91 8.93 12.70 -15.09
CA GLU A 91 10.01 13.66 -14.87
C GLU A 91 9.50 14.99 -14.31
N SER A 92 8.35 15.48 -14.79
CA SER A 92 7.71 16.68 -14.25
C SER A 92 7.34 16.52 -12.77
N CYS A 93 6.79 15.38 -12.36
CA CYS A 93 6.51 15.07 -10.96
C CYS A 93 7.79 15.05 -10.11
N LYS A 94 8.86 14.45 -10.64
CA LYS A 94 10.16 14.35 -9.99
C LYS A 94 10.77 15.74 -9.73
N GLU A 95 10.77 16.60 -10.72
CA GLU A 95 11.27 17.98 -10.57
C GLU A 95 10.44 18.78 -9.57
N ARG A 96 9.11 18.64 -9.57
CA ARG A 96 8.20 19.30 -8.60
C ARG A 96 8.55 18.87 -7.18
N VAL A 97 8.59 17.56 -6.92
CA VAL A 97 8.89 17.02 -5.58
C VAL A 97 10.30 17.44 -5.13
N LYS A 98 11.30 17.31 -5.99
CA LYS A 98 12.68 17.70 -5.70
C LYS A 98 12.79 19.18 -5.34
N LYS A 99 12.12 20.05 -6.09
CA LYS A 99 12.08 21.49 -5.82
C LYS A 99 11.42 21.76 -4.47
N LEU A 100 10.24 21.19 -4.21
CA LEU A 100 9.53 21.37 -2.94
C LEU A 100 10.36 20.92 -1.74
N MET A 101 10.99 19.73 -1.83
CA MET A 101 11.85 19.23 -0.76
C MET A 101 13.04 20.17 -0.50
N ALA A 102 13.66 20.73 -1.56
CA ALA A 102 14.72 21.71 -1.43
C ALA A 102 14.23 23.01 -0.79
N ASP A 103 13.11 23.56 -1.26
CA ASP A 103 12.51 24.80 -0.75
C ASP A 103 12.13 24.69 0.74
N LYS A 104 11.72 23.49 1.18
CA LYS A 104 11.39 23.19 2.59
C LYS A 104 12.56 22.65 3.40
N SER A 105 13.76 22.54 2.83
CA SER A 105 14.94 21.92 3.47
C SER A 105 14.64 20.53 4.02
N TRP A 106 13.79 19.77 3.30
CA TRP A 106 13.39 18.41 3.68
C TRP A 106 14.53 17.45 3.39
N ASN A 107 15.07 16.82 4.43
CA ASN A 107 16.18 15.86 4.35
C ASN A 107 15.87 14.52 5.04
N ILE A 108 14.58 14.29 5.37
CA ILE A 108 14.13 13.08 6.05
C ILE A 108 13.85 12.00 4.99
N PRO A 109 14.45 10.79 5.11
CA PRO A 109 14.14 9.68 4.21
C PRO A 109 12.65 9.31 4.27
N ILE A 110 12.11 8.87 3.12
CA ILE A 110 10.71 8.46 3.01
C ILE A 110 10.65 6.95 2.81
N ALA A 111 9.97 6.26 3.71
CA ALA A 111 9.65 4.84 3.56
C ALA A 111 8.25 4.68 2.97
N ILE A 112 8.15 4.00 1.83
CA ILE A 112 6.88 3.61 1.23
C ILE A 112 6.55 2.20 1.71
N ILE A 113 5.39 2.03 2.33
CA ILE A 113 4.92 0.73 2.78
C ILE A 113 3.86 0.23 1.80
N ASP A 114 4.18 -0.81 1.05
CA ASP A 114 3.27 -1.45 0.09
C ASP A 114 2.63 -2.69 0.71
N GLY A 115 1.31 -2.71 0.83
CA GLY A 115 0.60 -3.85 1.39
C GLY A 115 -0.91 -3.80 1.12
N PHE A 116 -1.58 -4.93 1.35
CA PHE A 116 -3.00 -5.08 0.99
C PHE A 116 -3.97 -5.02 2.19
N LEU A 117 -3.48 -5.17 3.43
CA LEU A 117 -4.28 -5.14 4.66
C LEU A 117 -3.86 -4.06 5.66
N LEU A 118 -3.00 -3.09 5.23
CA LEU A 118 -2.35 -2.10 6.09
C LEU A 118 -3.33 -1.27 6.96
N PHE A 119 -4.57 -1.14 6.50
CA PHE A 119 -5.58 -0.32 7.18
C PHE A 119 -6.63 -1.12 7.95
N SER A 120 -6.47 -2.43 8.04
CA SER A 120 -7.36 -3.33 8.78
C SER A 120 -7.45 -2.95 10.27
N ASN A 121 -8.64 -3.04 10.85
CA ASN A 121 -8.84 -2.69 12.27
C ASN A 121 -8.03 -3.53 13.27
N PRO A 122 -7.83 -4.85 13.06
CA PRO A 122 -7.01 -5.64 14.00
C PRO A 122 -5.55 -5.17 14.14
N ILE A 123 -5.02 -4.43 13.16
CA ILE A 123 -3.67 -3.85 13.19
C ILE A 123 -3.68 -2.32 13.24
N ALA A 124 -4.65 -1.74 13.95
CA ALA A 124 -4.77 -0.29 14.10
C ALA A 124 -3.52 0.38 14.72
N ASN A 125 -2.79 -0.33 15.59
CA ASN A 125 -1.51 0.10 16.14
C ASN A 125 -0.43 0.27 15.04
N ILE A 126 -0.37 -0.64 14.06
CA ILE A 126 0.53 -0.52 12.90
C ILE A 126 0.06 0.62 11.99
N ARG A 127 -1.26 0.69 11.71
CA ARG A 127 -1.83 1.79 10.93
C ARG A 127 -1.48 3.18 11.50
N ALA A 128 -1.37 3.30 12.81
CA ALA A 128 -1.00 4.55 13.48
C ALA A 128 0.46 4.99 13.24
N LEU A 129 1.32 4.09 12.79
CA LEU A 129 2.71 4.41 12.44
C LEU A 129 2.85 5.16 11.12
N PHE A 130 1.84 5.15 10.26
CA PHE A 130 1.91 5.77 8.94
C PHE A 130 1.53 7.25 9.00
N ASP A 131 2.38 8.10 8.43
CA ASP A 131 2.18 9.54 8.37
C ASP A 131 1.19 9.92 7.25
N ILE A 132 1.32 9.28 6.08
CA ILE A 132 0.38 9.41 4.95
C ILE A 132 -0.25 8.04 4.67
N LYS A 133 -1.56 8.00 4.52
CA LYS A 133 -2.31 6.76 4.31
C LYS A 133 -3.11 6.85 3.01
N LEU A 134 -2.60 6.21 1.96
CA LEU A 134 -3.21 6.20 0.63
C LEU A 134 -3.96 4.88 0.40
N PHE A 135 -5.28 4.93 0.26
CA PHE A 135 -6.09 3.75 0.01
C PHE A 135 -6.47 3.65 -1.48
N LEU A 136 -5.84 2.70 -2.17
CA LEU A 136 -6.14 2.37 -3.56
C LEU A 136 -7.27 1.35 -3.62
N ARG A 137 -8.23 1.60 -4.50
CA ARG A 137 -9.34 0.68 -4.74
C ARG A 137 -9.50 0.34 -6.22
N THR A 138 -10.11 -0.79 -6.48
CA THR A 138 -10.54 -1.20 -7.82
C THR A 138 -11.79 -2.06 -7.70
N SER A 139 -12.56 -2.18 -8.76
CA SER A 139 -13.78 -2.99 -8.75
C SER A 139 -13.48 -4.48 -8.59
N TYR A 140 -14.46 -5.24 -8.09
CA TYR A 140 -14.39 -6.69 -8.04
C TYR A 140 -14.04 -7.29 -9.41
N THR A 141 -14.74 -6.88 -10.46
CA THR A 141 -14.53 -7.38 -11.82
C THR A 141 -13.09 -7.15 -12.30
N THR A 142 -12.56 -5.94 -12.07
CA THR A 142 -11.17 -5.62 -12.44
C THR A 142 -10.17 -6.40 -11.60
N THR A 143 -10.41 -6.56 -10.29
CA THR A 143 -9.57 -7.36 -9.41
C THR A 143 -9.50 -8.80 -9.87
N LYS A 144 -10.66 -9.40 -10.15
CA LYS A 144 -10.79 -10.80 -10.61
C LYS A 144 -10.05 -10.99 -11.93
N ALA A 145 -10.36 -10.19 -12.94
CA ALA A 145 -9.70 -10.28 -14.25
C ALA A 145 -8.16 -10.15 -14.16
N ARG A 146 -7.67 -9.21 -13.33
CA ARG A 146 -6.22 -9.02 -13.15
C ARG A 146 -5.53 -10.14 -12.37
N ARG A 147 -6.21 -10.79 -11.43
CA ARG A 147 -5.65 -11.93 -10.68
C ARG A 147 -5.66 -13.20 -11.52
N GLU A 148 -6.76 -13.50 -12.21
CA GLU A 148 -6.89 -14.67 -13.08
C GLU A 148 -5.95 -14.63 -14.29
N ALA A 149 -5.63 -13.41 -14.80
CA ALA A 149 -4.64 -13.24 -15.88
C ALA A 149 -3.18 -13.39 -15.42
N ARG A 150 -2.94 -13.63 -14.12
CA ARG A 150 -1.59 -13.74 -13.57
C ARG A 150 -1.05 -15.15 -13.72
N SER A 151 0.18 -15.29 -14.22
CA SER A 151 0.86 -16.59 -14.35
C SER A 151 1.36 -17.16 -13.02
N GLY A 152 1.25 -16.39 -11.91
CA GLY A 152 1.65 -16.79 -10.57
C GLY A 152 2.42 -15.70 -9.82
N TYR A 153 2.93 -16.04 -8.64
CA TYR A 153 3.58 -15.14 -7.71
C TYR A 153 4.76 -15.82 -7.02
N VAL A 154 5.91 -15.18 -6.98
CA VAL A 154 7.08 -15.68 -6.25
C VAL A 154 6.85 -15.43 -4.76
N THR A 155 6.79 -16.49 -3.96
CA THR A 155 6.70 -16.45 -2.50
C THR A 155 8.09 -16.59 -1.87
N LEU A 156 8.17 -16.53 -0.55
CA LEU A 156 9.45 -16.76 0.16
C LEU A 156 10.02 -18.15 -0.09
N GLU A 157 9.18 -19.17 -0.20
CA GLU A 157 9.58 -20.57 -0.31
C GLU A 157 9.39 -21.17 -1.70
N GLY A 158 8.73 -20.45 -2.65
CA GLY A 158 8.48 -21.00 -3.95
C GLY A 158 7.65 -20.13 -4.88
N PHE A 159 6.60 -20.72 -5.41
CA PHE A 159 5.74 -20.10 -6.41
C PHE A 159 4.28 -20.44 -6.11
N TRP A 160 3.42 -19.44 -6.02
CA TRP A 160 2.00 -19.57 -5.81
C TRP A 160 1.22 -19.20 -7.07
N GLN A 161 0.22 -19.98 -7.39
CA GLN A 161 -0.79 -19.65 -8.40
C GLN A 161 -2.18 -19.80 -7.80
N ASP A 162 -3.00 -18.78 -7.96
CA ASP A 162 -4.38 -18.81 -7.47
C ASP A 162 -5.15 -19.97 -8.12
N PRO A 163 -5.73 -20.89 -7.33
CA PRO A 163 -6.60 -21.93 -7.89
C PRO A 163 -7.89 -21.32 -8.45
N PRO A 164 -8.61 -22.04 -9.33
CA PRO A 164 -9.90 -21.57 -9.84
C PRO A 164 -10.87 -21.17 -8.74
N GLY A 165 -11.50 -19.99 -8.86
CA GLY A 165 -12.43 -19.47 -7.87
C GLY A 165 -11.79 -18.80 -6.64
N TYR A 166 -10.46 -18.75 -6.55
CA TYR A 166 -9.76 -18.18 -5.39
C TYR A 166 -10.18 -16.74 -5.09
N VAL A 167 -10.37 -15.94 -6.11
CA VAL A 167 -10.80 -14.53 -5.92
C VAL A 167 -12.19 -14.47 -5.27
N ASP A 168 -13.09 -15.33 -5.69
CA ASP A 168 -14.47 -15.34 -5.22
C ASP A 168 -14.59 -15.87 -3.78
N GLN A 169 -13.83 -16.91 -3.46
CA GLN A 169 -13.92 -17.64 -2.20
C GLN A 169 -13.02 -17.05 -1.10
N ILE A 170 -11.88 -16.46 -1.47
CA ILE A 170 -10.84 -16.03 -0.53
C ILE A 170 -10.61 -14.53 -0.62
N VAL A 171 -10.12 -14.04 -1.77
CA VAL A 171 -9.60 -12.67 -1.89
C VAL A 171 -10.68 -11.62 -1.62
N TRP A 172 -11.83 -11.74 -2.31
CA TRP A 172 -12.87 -10.73 -2.21
C TRP A 172 -13.59 -10.74 -0.86
N PRO A 173 -13.98 -11.89 -0.28
CA PRO A 173 -14.50 -11.95 1.08
C PRO A 173 -13.54 -11.36 2.13
N ASN A 174 -12.25 -11.65 2.04
CA ASN A 174 -11.26 -11.06 2.95
C ASN A 174 -11.11 -9.55 2.75
N TYR A 175 -11.17 -9.08 1.51
CA TYR A 175 -11.19 -7.64 1.24
C TYR A 175 -12.40 -6.96 1.89
N VAL A 176 -13.59 -7.51 1.71
CA VAL A 176 -14.81 -6.98 2.32
C VAL A 176 -14.70 -7.00 3.85
N LYS A 177 -14.32 -8.14 4.44
CA LYS A 177 -14.13 -8.29 5.89
C LYS A 177 -13.23 -7.19 6.48
N ASN A 178 -12.12 -6.88 5.81
CA ASN A 178 -11.10 -5.99 6.33
C ASN A 178 -11.28 -4.51 5.98
N HIS A 179 -12.11 -4.18 4.98
CA HIS A 179 -12.21 -2.80 4.48
C HIS A 179 -13.63 -2.23 4.45
N ALA A 180 -14.67 -3.05 4.68
CA ALA A 180 -16.06 -2.58 4.63
C ALA A 180 -16.32 -1.36 5.54
N PHE A 181 -15.63 -1.28 6.68
CA PHE A 181 -15.77 -0.16 7.61
C PHE A 181 -15.35 1.21 7.04
N LEU A 182 -14.58 1.22 5.94
CA LEU A 182 -14.17 2.44 5.23
C LEU A 182 -15.25 2.99 4.29
N PHE A 183 -16.38 2.30 4.16
CA PHE A 183 -17.39 2.61 3.16
C PHE A 183 -18.74 2.91 3.79
N GLU A 184 -19.50 3.83 3.19
CA GLU A 184 -20.89 4.14 3.57
C GLU A 184 -21.74 2.87 3.55
N GLY A 185 -22.49 2.63 4.60
CA GLY A 185 -23.28 1.41 4.74
C GLY A 185 -22.49 0.10 4.72
N LYS A 186 -21.17 0.15 4.87
CA LYS A 186 -20.25 -1.00 4.75
C LYS A 186 -20.27 -1.67 3.36
N ASP A 187 -20.72 -0.97 2.34
CA ASP A 187 -20.74 -1.43 0.96
C ASP A 187 -19.42 -1.05 0.24
N VAL A 188 -18.53 -2.02 0.06
CA VAL A 188 -17.23 -1.81 -0.62
C VAL A 188 -17.35 -1.43 -2.10
N HIS A 189 -18.52 -1.58 -2.70
CA HIS A 189 -18.82 -1.12 -4.07
C HIS A 189 -19.25 0.35 -4.11
N GLY A 190 -19.66 0.89 -2.96
CA GLY A 190 -20.17 2.25 -2.80
C GLY A 190 -19.07 3.29 -2.60
N LYS A 191 -19.49 4.41 -1.99
CA LYS A 191 -18.59 5.52 -1.67
C LYS A 191 -17.86 5.26 -0.36
N MET A 192 -16.65 5.78 -0.26
CA MET A 192 -15.92 5.79 1.01
C MET A 192 -16.60 6.73 2.01
N ASP A 193 -16.69 6.29 3.27
CA ASP A 193 -17.19 7.10 4.38
C ASP A 193 -16.17 8.19 4.74
N LYS A 194 -16.48 9.42 4.35
CA LYS A 194 -15.60 10.58 4.57
C LYS A 194 -15.36 10.87 6.05
N GLY A 195 -16.33 10.54 6.92
CA GLY A 195 -16.20 10.73 8.37
C GLY A 195 -15.14 9.78 8.93
N VAL A 196 -15.33 8.47 8.69
CA VAL A 196 -14.39 7.42 9.10
C VAL A 196 -13.01 7.66 8.51
N CYS A 197 -12.93 7.94 7.20
CA CYS A 197 -11.63 8.16 6.55
C CYS A 197 -10.89 9.36 7.15
N ARG A 198 -11.58 10.45 7.47
CA ARG A 198 -10.98 11.63 8.12
C ARG A 198 -10.51 11.31 9.53
N GLU A 199 -11.31 10.59 10.33
CA GLU A 199 -10.97 10.21 11.70
C GLU A 199 -9.66 9.41 11.78
N ILE A 200 -9.45 8.47 10.85
CA ILE A 200 -8.26 7.61 10.83
C ILE A 200 -7.15 8.11 9.88
N GLY A 201 -7.35 9.26 9.22
CA GLY A 201 -6.37 9.88 8.33
C GLY A 201 -6.12 9.16 7.02
N ILE A 202 -7.12 8.43 6.49
CA ILE A 202 -7.01 7.73 5.20
C ILE A 202 -7.47 8.62 4.06
N LEU A 203 -6.62 8.72 3.03
CA LEU A 203 -6.93 9.33 1.74
C LEU A 203 -7.38 8.25 0.76
N GLY A 204 -8.65 8.29 0.40
CA GLY A 204 -9.19 7.41 -0.64
C GLY A 204 -8.80 7.89 -2.03
N MET A 205 -8.40 6.96 -2.89
CA MET A 205 -8.12 7.26 -4.30
C MET A 205 -9.38 7.83 -4.98
N PRO A 206 -9.26 8.94 -5.72
CA PRO A 206 -10.36 9.51 -6.50
C PRO A 206 -10.91 8.53 -7.55
N ASP A 207 -12.19 8.62 -7.85
CA ASP A 207 -12.83 7.72 -8.81
C ASP A 207 -12.23 7.81 -10.22
N GLU A 208 -11.83 9.00 -10.65
CA GLU A 208 -11.17 9.26 -11.93
C GLU A 208 -9.75 8.65 -12.03
N ALA A 209 -9.14 8.29 -10.91
CA ALA A 209 -7.85 7.62 -10.88
C ALA A 209 -7.98 6.08 -11.00
N GLN A 210 -9.19 5.54 -10.87
CA GLN A 210 -9.42 4.10 -11.03
C GLN A 210 -9.11 3.67 -12.46
N GLY A 211 -8.16 2.74 -12.61
CA GLY A 211 -7.73 2.27 -13.93
C GLY A 211 -6.82 3.24 -14.69
N ASN A 212 -6.51 4.41 -14.15
CA ASN A 212 -5.63 5.41 -14.75
C ASN A 212 -4.42 5.67 -13.83
N MET A 213 -3.27 5.08 -14.16
CA MET A 213 -2.07 5.18 -13.32
C MET A 213 -1.49 6.60 -13.32
N THR A 214 -1.65 7.38 -14.39
CA THR A 214 -1.20 8.78 -14.42
C THR A 214 -1.94 9.62 -13.37
N LYS A 215 -3.27 9.53 -13.34
CA LYS A 215 -4.08 10.22 -12.32
C LYS A 215 -3.85 9.68 -10.91
N CYS A 216 -3.59 8.38 -10.77
CA CYS A 216 -3.26 7.78 -9.50
C CYS A 216 -1.91 8.30 -8.97
N LEU A 217 -0.90 8.42 -9.83
CA LEU A 217 0.40 8.99 -9.50
C LEU A 217 0.28 10.47 -9.14
N GLU A 218 -0.44 11.25 -9.94
CA GLU A 218 -0.68 12.67 -9.67
C GLU A 218 -1.29 12.88 -8.28
N TRP A 219 -2.38 12.18 -7.97
CA TRP A 219 -3.03 12.21 -6.66
C TRP A 219 -2.08 11.85 -5.51
N ALA A 220 -1.24 10.83 -5.68
CA ALA A 220 -0.31 10.41 -4.65
C ALA A 220 0.82 11.43 -4.44
N VAL A 221 1.32 12.04 -5.52
CA VAL A 221 2.31 13.13 -5.46
C VAL A 221 1.73 14.36 -4.79
N GLU A 222 0.50 14.77 -5.13
CA GLU A 222 -0.18 15.89 -4.46
C GLU A 222 -0.37 15.66 -2.95
N ALA A 223 -0.70 14.42 -2.56
CA ALA A 223 -0.83 14.06 -1.15
C ALA A 223 0.51 14.23 -0.40
N LEU A 224 1.61 13.83 -1.03
CA LEU A 224 2.96 14.03 -0.49
C LEU A 224 3.32 15.53 -0.42
N GLU A 225 3.05 16.29 -1.49
CA GLU A 225 3.35 17.73 -1.54
C GLU A 225 2.64 18.47 -0.39
N LYS A 226 1.34 18.20 -0.19
CA LYS A 226 0.57 18.77 0.94
C LYS A 226 1.16 18.41 2.30
N PHE A 227 1.62 17.18 2.45
CA PHE A 227 2.28 16.74 3.68
C PHE A 227 3.58 17.51 3.95
N ILE A 228 4.44 17.64 2.94
CA ILE A 228 5.73 18.38 3.04
C ILE A 228 5.49 19.88 3.28
N GLU A 229 4.44 20.45 2.69
CA GLU A 229 4.06 21.86 2.90
C GLU A 229 3.57 22.12 4.33
N GLY A 230 3.25 21.09 5.10
CA GLY A 230 2.71 21.20 6.46
C GLY A 230 1.24 21.60 6.46
N ASP A 231 0.51 21.28 5.40
CA ASP A 231 -0.95 21.49 5.35
C ASP A 231 -1.66 20.57 6.35
N SER A 232 -1.89 21.13 7.54
CA SER A 232 -2.39 20.46 8.75
C SER A 232 -3.85 20.01 8.67
N SER A 233 -4.51 20.14 7.52
CA SER A 233 -5.89 19.66 7.34
C SER A 233 -6.03 18.14 7.49
N GLN A 234 -4.89 17.42 7.60
CA GLN A 234 -4.83 15.97 7.76
C GLN A 234 -4.14 15.49 9.05
N HIS A 235 -3.58 16.40 9.85
CA HIS A 235 -2.90 16.07 11.09
C HIS A 235 -3.74 16.46 12.31
N ASN A 236 -4.74 15.66 12.64
CA ASN A 236 -5.30 15.65 13.98
C ASN A 236 -4.81 14.38 14.69
N ASN A 237 -3.58 14.41 15.16
CA ASN A 237 -3.20 13.83 16.46
C ASN A 237 -1.70 14.08 16.67
N GLY A 238 -1.47 14.94 17.66
CA GLY A 238 -0.17 15.44 18.04
C GLY A 238 0.86 14.34 18.34
N GLN A 239 1.95 14.44 17.62
CA GLN A 239 3.28 14.30 18.21
C GLN A 239 4.22 15.11 17.31
N LYS A 240 4.61 16.30 17.81
CA LYS A 240 5.76 17.03 17.30
C LYS A 240 6.96 16.11 17.41
N TYR A 241 7.65 15.93 16.30
CA TYR A 241 8.98 15.33 16.29
C TYR A 241 9.88 16.17 17.19
N LEU A 242 10.18 15.68 18.38
CA LEU A 242 11.25 16.19 19.23
C LEU A 242 12.50 15.39 18.91
N GLY A 243 13.57 16.14 18.68
CA GLY A 243 14.91 15.85 18.27
C GLY A 243 15.69 14.74 18.94
#